data_28ccc03a7a64c317a8de8c1e36b1ce7a
#
_entry.id   28ccc03a7a64c317a8de8c1e36b1ce7a
#
_cell.length_a   1.000
_cell.length_b   1.000
_cell.length_c   1.000
_cell.angle_alpha   90.00
_cell.angle_beta   90.00
_cell.angle_gamma   90.00
#
_symmetry.space_group_name_H-M   'P 1'
#
loop_
_entity.id
_entity.type
_entity.pdbx_description
1 polymer ?
#
loop_
_entity_poly.entity_id
_entity_poly.type
_entity_poly.pdbx_seq_one_letter_code
_entity_poly.pdbx_strand_id
1 'polypeptide(L)'
;MATEVRQYVTQNKNPLVITDGYKMAFRRAPNVQYFLQNFTLPGVSVGEVTINRSQQSVYVPGDRIVYDHLQVSMLLAEDMDNWKEVHDWLNRSVKSDNSADKYDDITVFVLSSKSVVNKTITFHNAFPTSIGGVVFNVAEADATFGTVDATFRYDYYTFG
;
A
#
# COMPACT_ATOMS: atom_id res chain seq x y z
N MET A 1 -27.63 -34.44 6.29
CA MET A 1 -27.35 -33.69 5.04
C MET A 1 -27.70 -32.20 5.16
N ALA A 2 -28.88 -31.81 5.58
CA ALA A 2 -29.25 -30.41 5.76
C ALA A 2 -28.44 -29.69 6.88
N THR A 3 -27.92 -30.43 7.85
CA THR A 3 -27.12 -29.89 8.95
C THR A 3 -25.68 -29.51 8.56
N GLU A 4 -25.07 -30.19 7.60
CA GLU A 4 -23.71 -29.86 7.15
C GLU A 4 -23.68 -28.56 6.32
N VAL A 5 -24.65 -28.36 5.46
CA VAL A 5 -24.77 -27.14 4.65
C VAL A 5 -24.99 -25.91 5.56
N ARG A 6 -25.72 -26.06 6.65
CA ARG A 6 -25.93 -25.00 7.64
C ARG A 6 -24.67 -24.68 8.46
N GLN A 7 -23.80 -25.67 8.72
CA GLN A 7 -22.54 -25.41 9.43
C GLN A 7 -21.56 -24.56 8.61
N TYR A 8 -21.54 -24.71 7.30
CA TYR A 8 -20.70 -23.87 6.45
C TYR A 8 -21.21 -22.42 6.35
N VAL A 9 -22.50 -22.21 6.44
CA VAL A 9 -23.14 -20.88 6.42
C VAL A 9 -23.00 -20.16 7.78
N THR A 10 -22.84 -20.90 8.86
CA THR A 10 -22.69 -20.32 10.21
C THR A 10 -21.24 -20.02 10.61
N GLN A 11 -20.25 -20.36 9.80
CA GLN A 11 -18.92 -19.80 10.01
C GLN A 11 -18.98 -18.29 9.71
N ASN A 12 -18.90 -17.51 10.75
CA ASN A 12 -18.95 -16.04 10.75
C ASN A 12 -17.78 -15.43 9.96
N LYS A 13 -17.73 -15.67 8.66
CA LYS A 13 -16.80 -15.01 7.74
C LYS A 13 -17.55 -13.92 7.00
N ASN A 14 -17.45 -12.72 7.50
CA ASN A 14 -18.01 -11.57 6.83
C ASN A 14 -17.04 -11.08 5.75
N PRO A 15 -17.55 -10.60 4.61
CA PRO A 15 -16.71 -9.96 3.62
C PRO A 15 -16.09 -8.68 4.20
N LEU A 16 -14.89 -8.35 3.75
CA LEU A 16 -14.24 -7.10 4.12
C LEU A 16 -14.97 -5.93 3.45
N VAL A 17 -15.42 -4.98 4.25
CA VAL A 17 -15.95 -3.71 3.75
C VAL A 17 -14.77 -2.75 3.56
N ILE A 18 -14.36 -2.52 2.34
CA ILE A 18 -13.18 -1.72 2.01
C ILE A 18 -13.32 -0.23 2.34
N THR A 19 -14.55 0.24 2.55
CA THR A 19 -14.85 1.62 2.92
C THR A 19 -14.85 1.89 4.43
N ASP A 20 -14.75 0.85 5.25
CA ASP A 20 -14.82 0.99 6.71
C ASP A 20 -13.58 1.64 7.32
N GLY A 21 -12.48 1.65 6.61
CA GLY A 21 -11.33 2.42 6.97
C GLY A 21 -10.06 1.61 7.15
N TYR A 22 -9.00 2.37 7.22
CA TYR A 22 -7.64 1.88 7.45
C TYR A 22 -6.82 3.00 8.11
N LYS A 23 -5.69 2.63 8.68
CA LYS A 23 -4.68 3.56 9.15
C LYS A 23 -3.33 3.15 8.59
N MET A 24 -2.52 4.10 8.20
CA MET A 24 -1.13 3.86 7.82
C MET A 24 -0.21 4.62 8.75
N ALA A 25 0.87 3.98 9.14
CA ALA A 25 1.91 4.61 9.95
C ALA A 25 3.21 4.69 9.14
N PHE A 26 3.69 5.90 9.00
CA PHE A 26 4.97 6.24 8.38
C PHE A 26 5.86 6.86 9.43
N ARG A 27 6.94 6.20 9.78
CA ARG A 27 7.86 6.75 10.78
C ARG A 27 8.63 7.97 10.26
N ARG A 28 9.01 7.94 8.97
CA ARG A 28 9.77 9.03 8.34
C ARG A 28 8.92 10.15 7.77
N ALA A 29 7.63 9.93 7.62
CA ALA A 29 6.69 10.89 7.07
C ALA A 29 5.39 10.88 7.89
N PRO A 30 5.44 11.27 9.18
CA PRO A 30 4.29 11.13 10.07
C PRO A 30 3.10 11.99 9.66
N ASN A 31 3.30 13.12 8.98
CA ASN A 31 2.20 13.97 8.54
C ASN A 31 1.42 13.39 7.35
N VAL A 32 2.01 12.47 6.59
CA VAL A 32 1.32 11.77 5.48
C VAL A 32 0.10 11.00 6.00
N GLN A 33 0.21 10.38 7.16
CA GLN A 33 -0.86 9.54 7.73
C GLN A 33 -2.17 10.29 7.99
N TYR A 34 -2.12 11.60 8.26
CA TYR A 34 -3.30 12.39 8.60
C TYR A 34 -4.18 12.75 7.40
N PHE A 35 -3.58 12.79 6.23
CA PHE A 35 -4.24 13.26 5.01
C PHE A 35 -4.42 12.17 3.94
N LEU A 36 -4.25 10.93 4.32
CA LEU A 36 -4.47 9.80 3.42
C LEU A 36 -5.93 9.69 3.01
N GLN A 37 -6.17 9.62 1.71
CA GLN A 37 -7.49 9.38 1.15
C GLN A 37 -7.71 7.92 0.79
N ASN A 38 -6.75 7.34 0.09
CA ASN A 38 -6.81 5.95 -0.31
C ASN A 38 -5.41 5.35 -0.48
N PHE A 39 -5.35 4.05 -0.45
CA PHE A 39 -4.20 3.28 -0.88
C PHE A 39 -4.66 2.03 -1.62
N THR A 40 -3.81 1.51 -2.47
CA THR A 40 -4.03 0.23 -3.14
C THR A 40 -3.12 -0.81 -2.51
N LEU A 41 -3.69 -1.86 -1.93
CA LEU A 41 -2.91 -3.02 -1.49
C LEU A 41 -2.26 -3.66 -2.72
N PRO A 42 -0.92 -3.72 -2.79
CA PRO A 42 -0.24 -4.21 -3.97
C PRO A 42 -0.54 -5.68 -4.25
N GLY A 43 -0.75 -5.99 -5.52
CA GLY A 43 -0.86 -7.35 -5.99
C GLY A 43 0.47 -8.10 -5.90
N VAL A 44 0.38 -9.42 -5.85
CA VAL A 44 1.52 -10.32 -5.80
C VAL A 44 1.37 -11.33 -6.90
N SER A 45 2.45 -11.60 -7.62
CA SER A 45 2.46 -12.59 -8.70
C SER A 45 3.68 -13.49 -8.60
N VAL A 46 3.52 -14.70 -9.13
CA VAL A 46 4.60 -15.67 -9.30
C VAL A 46 4.68 -16.04 -10.78
N GLY A 47 5.87 -16.01 -11.34
CA GLY A 47 6.09 -16.46 -12.70
C GLY A 47 5.79 -17.95 -12.84
N GLU A 48 5.43 -18.38 -14.04
CA GLU A 48 5.25 -19.79 -14.38
C GLU A 48 6.33 -20.24 -15.36
N VAL A 49 6.76 -21.47 -15.23
CA VAL A 49 7.67 -22.13 -16.19
C VAL A 49 6.90 -23.24 -16.89
N THR A 50 6.89 -23.19 -18.22
CA THR A 50 6.24 -24.21 -19.03
C THR A 50 7.24 -25.29 -19.40
N ILE A 51 6.94 -26.54 -19.06
CA ILE A 51 7.67 -27.72 -19.50
C ILE A 51 6.87 -28.40 -20.58
N ASN A 52 7.36 -28.30 -21.80
CA ASN A 52 6.73 -28.93 -22.96
C ASN A 52 7.06 -30.43 -23.00
N ARG A 53 6.03 -31.25 -22.96
CA ARG A 53 6.10 -32.70 -23.21
C ARG A 53 5.39 -33.01 -24.54
N SER A 54 5.71 -34.14 -25.13
CA SER A 54 5.26 -34.51 -26.48
C SER A 54 3.73 -34.49 -26.68
N GLN A 55 2.94 -34.60 -25.63
CA GLN A 55 1.47 -34.65 -25.73
C GLN A 55 0.78 -33.62 -24.84
N GLN A 56 1.51 -32.96 -23.93
CA GLN A 56 0.92 -32.04 -22.98
C GLN A 56 1.98 -31.09 -22.41
N SER A 57 1.63 -29.82 -22.29
CA SER A 57 2.44 -28.85 -21.54
C SER A 57 2.12 -28.94 -20.05
N VAL A 58 3.17 -28.94 -19.22
CA VAL A 58 3.06 -28.91 -17.76
C VAL A 58 3.58 -27.58 -17.27
N TYR A 59 2.84 -26.95 -16.37
CA TYR A 59 3.21 -25.67 -15.78
C TYR A 59 3.74 -25.88 -14.35
N VAL A 60 4.86 -25.27 -14.04
CA VAL A 60 5.43 -25.24 -12.70
C VAL A 60 5.59 -23.81 -12.22
N PRO A 61 5.41 -23.54 -10.92
CA PRO A 61 5.62 -22.19 -10.40
C PRO A 61 7.08 -21.78 -10.55
N GLY A 62 7.28 -20.51 -10.84
CA GLY A 62 8.60 -19.90 -10.87
C GLY A 62 9.21 -19.78 -9.46
N ASP A 63 10.44 -19.36 -9.39
CA ASP A 63 11.24 -19.26 -8.17
C ASP A 63 11.18 -17.88 -7.51
N ARG A 64 10.45 -16.92 -8.09
CA ARG A 64 10.38 -15.54 -7.61
C ARG A 64 8.95 -15.05 -7.44
N ILE A 65 8.74 -14.38 -6.32
CA ILE A 65 7.53 -13.59 -6.05
C ILE A 65 7.80 -12.15 -6.49
N VAL A 66 6.89 -11.58 -7.27
CA VAL A 66 6.95 -10.20 -7.71
C VAL A 66 5.85 -9.42 -7.02
N TYR A 67 6.23 -8.34 -6.35
CA TYR A 67 5.33 -7.42 -5.68
C TYR A 67 5.14 -6.16 -6.52
N ASP A 68 3.88 -5.72 -6.65
CA ASP A 68 3.57 -4.45 -7.28
C ASP A 68 3.93 -3.27 -6.38
N HIS A 69 3.97 -2.08 -6.95
CA HIS A 69 4.22 -0.86 -6.19
C HIS A 69 3.09 -0.54 -5.22
N LEU A 70 3.44 0.02 -4.08
CA LEU A 70 2.47 0.60 -3.15
C LEU A 70 2.12 2.01 -3.62
N GLN A 71 0.85 2.23 -3.96
CA GLN A 71 0.34 3.54 -4.35
C GLN A 71 -0.55 4.10 -3.25
N VAL A 72 -0.32 5.36 -2.94
CA VAL A 72 -1.00 6.08 -1.88
C VAL A 72 -1.43 7.44 -2.40
N SER A 73 -2.69 7.80 -2.20
CA SER A 73 -3.22 9.13 -2.50
C SER A 73 -3.47 9.89 -1.21
N MET A 74 -3.04 11.13 -1.16
CA MET A 74 -3.20 11.99 -0.01
C MET A 74 -3.68 13.39 -0.40
N LEU A 75 -4.42 14.04 0.49
CA LEU A 75 -4.68 15.46 0.41
C LEU A 75 -3.42 16.23 0.80
N LEU A 76 -3.19 17.33 0.11
CA LEU A 76 -2.09 18.22 0.46
C LEU A 76 -2.44 19.02 1.72
N ALA A 77 -1.58 18.99 2.72
CA ALA A 77 -1.72 19.82 3.91
C ALA A 77 -1.51 21.30 3.55
N GLU A 78 -2.12 22.20 4.31
CA GLU A 78 -2.04 23.65 4.07
C GLU A 78 -0.58 24.16 4.12
N ASP A 79 0.22 23.62 5.02
CA ASP A 79 1.66 23.93 5.15
C ASP A 79 2.55 23.10 4.20
N MET A 80 1.98 22.18 3.43
CA MET A 80 2.68 21.23 2.55
C MET A 80 3.66 20.30 3.26
N ASP A 81 3.58 20.14 4.55
CA ASP A 81 4.53 19.33 5.32
C ASP A 81 4.53 17.85 4.90
N ASN A 82 3.36 17.30 4.58
CA ASN A 82 3.26 15.92 4.11
C ASN A 82 3.98 15.71 2.77
N TRP A 83 3.84 16.64 1.83
CA TRP A 83 4.55 16.59 0.56
C TRP A 83 6.07 16.74 0.75
N LYS A 84 6.46 17.70 1.60
CA LYS A 84 7.86 17.96 1.92
C LYS A 84 8.53 16.76 2.58
N GLU A 85 7.87 16.08 3.50
CA GLU A 85 8.41 14.89 4.17
C GLU A 85 8.74 13.76 3.18
N VAL A 86 7.85 13.49 2.22
CA VAL A 86 8.10 12.50 1.18
C VAL A 86 9.23 12.95 0.26
N HIS A 87 9.25 14.22 -0.12
CA HIS A 87 10.31 14.83 -0.92
C HIS A 87 11.68 14.70 -0.23
N ASP A 88 11.75 15.01 1.07
CA ASP A 88 12.98 14.90 1.84
C ASP A 88 13.45 13.43 1.97
N TRP A 89 12.50 12.51 2.08
CA TRP A 89 12.82 11.08 2.07
C TRP A 89 13.39 10.63 0.72
N LEU A 90 12.80 11.08 -0.40
CA LEU A 90 13.34 10.84 -1.73
C LEU A 90 14.80 11.34 -1.85
N ASN A 91 15.06 12.55 -1.39
CA ASN A 91 16.41 13.11 -1.41
C ASN A 91 17.38 12.31 -0.55
N ARG A 92 16.98 11.91 0.64
CA ARG A 92 17.83 11.06 1.53
C ARG A 92 18.10 9.70 0.93
N SER A 93 17.14 9.09 0.26
CA SER A 93 17.34 7.78 -0.36
C SER A 93 18.39 7.77 -1.47
N VAL A 94 18.61 8.92 -2.10
CA VAL A 94 19.61 9.09 -3.15
C VAL A 94 20.96 9.56 -2.58
N LYS A 95 20.95 10.50 -1.64
CA LYS A 95 22.16 11.19 -1.18
C LYS A 95 22.87 10.51 0.00
N SER A 96 22.16 9.70 0.77
CA SER A 96 22.75 9.01 1.91
C SER A 96 23.48 7.74 1.49
N ASP A 97 24.68 7.53 2.02
CA ASP A 97 25.41 6.27 1.88
C ASP A 97 24.97 5.22 2.90
N ASN A 98 24.22 5.64 3.92
CA ASN A 98 23.73 4.75 4.97
C ASN A 98 22.37 4.16 4.58
N SER A 99 22.29 2.83 4.50
CA SER A 99 21.05 2.13 4.17
C SER A 99 19.92 2.37 5.20
N ALA A 100 20.27 2.63 6.45
CA ALA A 100 19.28 2.95 7.49
C ALA A 100 18.54 4.27 7.23
N ASP A 101 19.12 5.19 6.47
CA ASP A 101 18.48 6.45 6.09
C ASP A 101 17.58 6.33 4.87
N LYS A 102 17.78 5.30 4.06
CA LYS A 102 17.04 5.09 2.81
C LYS A 102 15.72 4.38 3.02
N TYR A 103 15.72 3.35 3.85
CA TYR A 103 14.60 2.42 4.01
C TYR A 103 13.89 2.64 5.33
N ASP A 104 12.61 2.38 5.33
CA ASP A 104 11.79 2.30 6.54
C ASP A 104 10.65 1.31 6.33
N ASP A 105 10.03 0.89 7.42
CA ASP A 105 8.87 0.04 7.35
C ASP A 105 7.59 0.90 7.36
N ILE A 106 6.65 0.53 6.51
CA ILE A 106 5.32 1.14 6.47
C ILE A 106 4.33 0.12 7.02
N THR A 107 3.55 0.52 8.02
CA THR A 107 2.55 -0.34 8.63
C THR A 107 1.15 0.13 8.27
N VAL A 108 0.32 -0.80 7.81
CA VAL A 108 -1.09 -0.57 7.49
C VAL A 108 -1.95 -1.37 8.44
N PHE A 109 -2.89 -0.69 9.07
CA PHE A 109 -3.91 -1.30 9.92
C PHE A 109 -5.24 -1.28 9.18
N VAL A 110 -5.74 -2.46 8.86
CA VAL A 110 -7.06 -2.62 8.24
C VAL A 110 -8.08 -2.70 9.36
N LEU A 111 -9.07 -1.84 9.32
CA LEU A 111 -10.11 -1.73 10.34
C LEU A 111 -11.33 -2.55 9.97
N SER A 112 -11.97 -3.10 10.99
CA SER A 112 -13.31 -3.71 10.86
C SER A 112 -14.39 -2.64 10.89
N SER A 113 -15.64 -3.03 10.60
CA SER A 113 -16.83 -2.16 10.70
C SER A 113 -17.04 -1.53 12.08
N LYS A 114 -16.38 -2.06 13.11
CA LYS A 114 -16.39 -1.50 14.48
C LYS A 114 -15.18 -0.62 14.77
N SER A 115 -14.42 -0.23 13.75
CA SER A 115 -13.18 0.56 13.87
C SER A 115 -12.09 -0.10 14.74
N VAL A 116 -12.13 -1.42 14.85
CA VAL A 116 -11.11 -2.21 15.55
C VAL A 116 -10.13 -2.77 14.52
N VAL A 117 -8.84 -2.76 14.84
CA VAL A 117 -7.81 -3.34 13.97
C VAL A 117 -8.07 -4.83 13.77
N ASN A 118 -8.37 -5.20 12.54
CA ASN A 118 -8.63 -6.58 12.15
C ASN A 118 -7.38 -7.26 11.60
N LYS A 119 -6.58 -6.53 10.84
CA LYS A 119 -5.37 -7.04 10.21
C LYS A 119 -4.30 -5.96 10.17
N THR A 120 -3.07 -6.37 10.42
CA THR A 120 -1.90 -5.50 10.28
C THR A 120 -1.05 -5.99 9.12
N ILE A 121 -0.64 -5.08 8.24
CA ILE A 121 0.23 -5.36 7.10
C ILE A 121 1.47 -4.48 7.25
N THR A 122 2.63 -5.10 7.24
CA THR A 122 3.91 -4.38 7.33
C THR A 122 4.67 -4.55 6.02
N PHE A 123 4.99 -3.42 5.39
CA PHE A 123 5.85 -3.35 4.21
C PHE A 123 7.28 -3.13 4.67
N HIS A 124 8.15 -4.07 4.34
CA HIS A 124 9.55 -4.06 4.80
C HIS A 124 10.47 -3.37 3.80
N ASN A 125 11.39 -2.58 4.32
CA ASN A 125 12.38 -1.83 3.54
C ASN A 125 11.74 -0.95 2.46
N ALA A 126 10.69 -0.23 2.83
CA ALA A 126 10.00 0.66 1.92
C ALA A 126 10.76 1.97 1.71
N PHE A 127 10.68 2.49 0.52
CA PHE A 127 11.20 3.81 0.16
C PHE A 127 10.33 4.42 -0.94
N PRO A 128 10.20 5.75 -0.99
CA PRO A 128 9.44 6.40 -2.04
C PRO A 128 10.22 6.36 -3.35
N THR A 129 9.52 6.12 -4.45
CA THR A 129 10.08 6.18 -5.80
C THR A 129 9.62 7.43 -6.55
N SER A 130 8.44 7.92 -6.22
CA SER A 130 7.90 9.14 -6.83
C SER A 130 6.88 9.81 -5.93
N ILE A 131 6.75 11.10 -6.11
CA ILE A 131 5.65 11.91 -5.58
C ILE A 131 5.10 12.77 -6.72
N GLY A 132 3.78 12.87 -6.83
CA GLY A 132 3.11 13.63 -7.88
C GLY A 132 3.35 15.14 -7.76
N GLY A 133 3.25 15.82 -8.89
CA GLY A 133 3.27 17.26 -8.94
C GLY A 133 2.00 17.88 -8.38
N VAL A 134 2.08 19.12 -7.97
CA VAL A 134 0.95 19.91 -7.47
C VAL A 134 0.65 21.02 -8.47
N VAL A 135 -0.62 21.14 -8.88
CA VAL A 135 -1.08 22.22 -9.74
C VAL A 135 -1.70 23.31 -8.88
N PHE A 136 -1.11 24.50 -8.93
CA PHE A 136 -1.66 25.71 -8.30
C PHE A 136 -2.40 26.50 -9.36
N ASN A 137 -3.71 26.67 -9.18
CA ASN A 137 -4.55 27.43 -10.10
C ASN A 137 -5.45 28.40 -9.33
N VAL A 138 -5.19 29.67 -9.44
CA VAL A 138 -5.97 30.75 -8.81
C VAL A 138 -7.17 31.20 -9.64
N ALA A 139 -7.33 30.67 -10.85
CA ALA A 139 -8.44 31.01 -11.74
C ALA A 139 -9.71 30.22 -11.50
N GLU A 140 -9.67 29.20 -10.64
CA GLU A 140 -10.86 28.43 -10.26
C GLU A 140 -11.76 29.24 -9.34
N ALA A 141 -13.06 29.18 -9.61
CA ALA A 141 -14.06 29.93 -8.86
C ALA A 141 -14.36 29.33 -7.48
N ASP A 142 -14.15 28.00 -7.32
CA ASP A 142 -14.44 27.27 -6.10
C ASP A 142 -13.15 26.79 -5.43
N ALA A 143 -13.15 26.77 -4.10
CA ALA A 143 -12.04 26.25 -3.33
C ALA A 143 -11.95 24.72 -3.52
N THR A 144 -10.81 24.26 -4.01
CA THR A 144 -10.51 22.83 -4.21
C THR A 144 -9.28 22.43 -3.41
N PHE A 145 -9.31 21.21 -2.89
CA PHE A 145 -8.16 20.63 -2.18
C PHE A 145 -7.21 19.95 -3.16
N GLY A 146 -5.91 20.21 -3.00
CA GLY A 146 -4.88 19.52 -3.76
C GLY A 146 -4.78 18.04 -3.35
N THR A 147 -4.79 17.16 -4.35
CA THR A 147 -4.56 15.72 -4.15
C THR A 147 -3.26 15.33 -4.83
N VAL A 148 -2.47 14.48 -4.16
CA VAL A 148 -1.16 14.03 -4.64
C VAL A 148 -1.04 12.53 -4.47
N ASP A 149 -0.47 11.88 -5.46
CA ASP A 149 -0.15 10.46 -5.43
C ASP A 149 1.33 10.25 -5.12
N ALA A 150 1.62 9.35 -4.20
CA ALA A 150 2.96 8.90 -3.89
C ALA A 150 3.08 7.41 -4.18
N THR A 151 4.22 7.01 -4.73
CA THR A 151 4.50 5.61 -5.06
C THR A 151 5.71 5.16 -4.25
N PHE A 152 5.56 4.01 -3.60
CA PHE A 152 6.60 3.39 -2.80
C PHE A 152 6.99 2.04 -3.37
N ARG A 153 8.26 1.70 -3.23
CA ARG A 153 8.79 0.37 -3.47
C ARG A 153 9.22 -0.24 -2.14
N TYR A 154 9.13 -1.54 -2.03
CA TYR A 154 9.46 -2.30 -0.82
C TYR A 154 9.96 -3.70 -1.23
N ASP A 155 10.56 -4.43 -0.30
CA ASP A 155 11.07 -5.77 -0.59
C ASP A 155 9.93 -6.80 -0.57
N TYR A 156 9.16 -6.82 0.50
CA TYR A 156 8.02 -7.72 0.69
C TYR A 156 7.10 -7.17 1.78
N TYR A 157 5.92 -7.72 1.91
CA TYR A 157 5.05 -7.40 3.04
C TYR A 157 4.61 -8.66 3.78
N THR A 158 4.32 -8.50 5.07
CA THR A 158 3.88 -9.55 5.97
C THR A 158 2.58 -9.17 6.65
N PHE A 159 1.80 -10.18 7.01
CA PHE A 159 0.58 -10.02 7.79
C PHE A 159 0.85 -10.33 9.26
N GLY A 160 0.34 -9.47 10.11
CA GLY A 160 0.42 -9.62 11.56
C GLY A 160 -0.92 -9.82 12.23
#